data_7c638417f6f0b329a645a368f93b6a68
#
_entry.id   7c638417f6f0b329a645a368f93b6a68
#
_cell.length_a   1.000
_cell.length_b   1.000
_cell.length_c   1.000
_cell.angle_alpha   90.00
_cell.angle_beta   90.00
_cell.angle_gamma   90.00
#
_symmetry.space_group_name_H-M   'P 1'
#
loop_
_entity.id
_entity.type
_entity.pdbx_description
1 polymer ?
#
loop_
_entity_poly.entity_id
_entity_poly.type
_entity_poly.pdbx_seq_one_letter_code
_entity_poly.pdbx_strand_id
1 'polypeptide(L)'
;MNFKFKTMCTRGLTFGLMSIGATGICAAQNTDSRFDSFPSYAGDDLELAVSPQGVKFSLWSPEADAVRVRIYPTDRNSKPVETIDMTKSDNGVWRAVASADHLGRFYTFQIAYNGKWLDETPGVWAKAVGTNGERAAIINLDDTDPAGWDADKGPEVESINDVILYEMHHRDFSMHPSSGIVHKGKFLALTEDGTTTPLGDKTGIDHLKELGVTHVHILPSYDYNSVDETNLPSNQYNWGYDPF
;
A
#
# COMPACT_ATOMS: atom_id res chain seq x y z
N MET A 1 -4.38 8.33 -25.47
CA MET A 1 -4.32 9.73 -25.03
C MET A 1 -2.84 10.15 -25.02
N ASN A 2 -2.44 11.01 -25.98
CA ASN A 2 -1.04 11.31 -26.23
C ASN A 2 -0.52 12.39 -25.28
N PHE A 3 0.40 12.06 -24.41
CA PHE A 3 1.20 13.04 -23.68
C PHE A 3 2.40 13.45 -24.52
N LYS A 4 2.41 14.70 -24.98
CA LYS A 4 3.57 15.32 -25.64
C LYS A 4 4.44 16.00 -24.59
N PHE A 5 5.62 15.45 -24.33
CA PHE A 5 6.70 16.20 -23.70
C PHE A 5 7.31 17.17 -24.73
N LYS A 6 7.27 18.46 -24.47
CA LYS A 6 8.01 19.47 -25.18
C LYS A 6 9.30 19.79 -24.42
N THR A 7 10.39 19.17 -24.83
CA THR A 7 11.73 19.65 -24.48
C THR A 7 12.23 20.52 -25.62
N MET A 8 12.35 21.82 -25.38
CA MET A 8 13.09 22.71 -26.28
C MET A 8 14.42 23.07 -25.60
N CYS A 9 15.49 22.41 -26.04
CA CYS A 9 16.85 22.87 -25.86
C CYS A 9 17.36 23.33 -27.21
N THR A 10 17.43 24.63 -27.46
CA THR A 10 18.12 25.23 -28.60
C THR A 10 19.59 25.38 -28.28
N ARG A 11 20.43 24.65 -29.00
CA ARG A 11 21.88 24.86 -29.02
C ARG A 11 22.24 25.95 -30.02
N GLY A 12 22.81 27.05 -29.51
CA GLY A 12 23.57 27.98 -30.28
C GLY A 12 25.05 27.82 -29.92
N LEU A 13 25.90 27.43 -30.88
CA LEU A 13 27.35 27.49 -30.75
C LEU A 13 27.82 28.91 -31.04
N THR A 14 28.56 29.49 -30.10
CA THR A 14 29.48 30.59 -30.40
C THR A 14 30.71 30.45 -29.50
N PHE A 15 31.89 30.38 -30.14
CA PHE A 15 33.19 30.37 -29.49
C PHE A 15 33.52 31.75 -28.93
N GLY A 16 34.04 31.77 -27.71
CA GLY A 16 34.71 32.98 -27.20
C GLY A 16 34.82 33.05 -25.68
N LEU A 17 36.02 32.84 -25.21
CA LEU A 17 36.70 33.27 -23.98
C LEU A 17 36.08 32.92 -22.58
N MET A 18 36.99 32.36 -21.80
CA MET A 18 36.92 32.13 -20.35
C MET A 18 36.22 33.23 -19.56
N SER A 19 35.25 32.82 -18.78
CA SER A 19 34.93 33.41 -17.48
C SER A 19 34.38 32.33 -16.53
N ILE A 20 34.89 32.37 -15.36
CA ILE A 20 34.70 31.51 -14.20
C ILE A 20 33.20 31.35 -13.84
N GLY A 21 32.80 30.12 -13.72
CA GLY A 21 31.76 29.53 -12.95
C GLY A 21 30.60 30.37 -12.43
N ALA A 22 29.45 30.14 -13.02
CA ALA A 22 28.21 30.15 -12.27
C ALA A 22 27.56 28.77 -12.50
N THR A 23 27.69 27.88 -11.55
CA THR A 23 26.83 26.71 -11.45
C THR A 23 25.40 27.23 -11.31
N GLY A 24 24.69 27.31 -12.41
CA GLY A 24 23.26 27.53 -12.40
C GLY A 24 22.61 26.34 -11.70
N ILE A 25 22.36 26.48 -10.42
CA ILE A 25 21.38 25.66 -9.74
C ILE A 25 20.07 25.95 -10.49
N CYS A 26 19.56 24.98 -11.22
CA CYS A 26 18.18 24.98 -11.66
C CYS A 26 17.34 25.00 -10.38
N ALA A 27 17.03 26.19 -9.89
CA ALA A 27 15.98 26.36 -8.91
C ALA A 27 14.70 25.88 -9.63
N ALA A 28 14.17 24.76 -9.21
CA ALA A 28 12.81 24.38 -9.56
C ALA A 28 11.96 25.61 -9.20
N GLN A 29 11.32 26.21 -10.20
CA GLN A 29 10.33 27.25 -9.93
C GLN A 29 9.26 26.58 -9.06
N ASN A 30 9.25 26.92 -7.80
CA ASN A 30 8.17 26.61 -6.89
C ASN A 30 6.94 27.32 -7.47
N THR A 31 6.15 26.61 -8.26
CA THR A 31 4.81 27.07 -8.58
C THR A 31 4.04 26.88 -7.29
N ASP A 32 3.77 27.95 -6.55
CA ASP A 32 2.91 27.91 -5.37
C ASP A 32 1.63 27.15 -5.70
N SER A 33 1.61 25.88 -5.31
CA SER A 33 0.41 25.08 -5.40
C SER A 33 -0.54 25.55 -4.31
N ARG A 34 -1.85 25.63 -4.60
CA ARG A 34 -2.85 25.93 -3.56
C ARG A 34 -2.73 24.98 -2.36
N PHE A 35 -2.12 23.81 -2.57
CA PHE A 35 -1.89 22.79 -1.55
C PHE A 35 -0.81 23.21 -0.54
N ASP A 36 0.11 24.12 -0.90
CA ASP A 36 1.17 24.60 -0.02
C ASP A 36 0.61 25.42 1.16
N SER A 37 -0.62 25.91 1.01
CA SER A 37 -1.34 26.66 2.06
C SER A 37 -2.13 25.77 3.02
N PHE A 38 -2.21 24.45 2.76
CA PHE A 38 -2.96 23.56 3.63
C PHE A 38 -2.20 23.30 4.93
N PRO A 39 -2.93 23.19 6.05
CA PRO A 39 -2.30 22.81 7.30
C PRO A 39 -1.71 21.41 7.18
N SER A 40 -0.47 21.24 7.60
CA SER A 40 0.16 19.90 7.68
C SER A 40 -0.26 19.21 8.97
N TYR A 41 -0.39 17.89 8.90
CA TYR A 41 -0.60 17.04 10.06
C TYR A 41 0.57 16.06 10.19
N ALA A 42 1.24 16.08 11.34
CA ALA A 42 2.43 15.27 11.61
C ALA A 42 2.15 14.09 12.56
N GLY A 43 0.87 13.83 12.89
CA GLY A 43 0.49 12.67 13.70
C GLY A 43 0.52 11.38 12.89
N ASP A 44 0.59 10.27 13.60
CA ASP A 44 0.65 8.90 13.10
C ASP A 44 -0.68 8.12 13.26
N ASP A 45 -1.75 8.84 13.65
CA ASP A 45 -3.05 8.27 14.02
C ASP A 45 -4.16 8.50 12.96
N LEU A 46 -3.77 8.67 11.69
CA LEU A 46 -4.74 8.73 10.60
C LEU A 46 -5.34 7.36 10.30
N GLU A 47 -6.54 7.37 9.73
CA GLU A 47 -7.42 6.26 9.36
C GLU A 47 -8.00 5.56 10.57
N LEU A 48 -7.53 4.37 10.91
CA LEU A 48 -8.12 3.46 11.85
C LEU A 48 -7.21 3.20 13.04
N ALA A 49 -7.74 3.37 14.25
CA ALA A 49 -7.13 2.86 15.47
C ALA A 49 -8.17 2.06 16.27
N VAL A 50 -7.85 0.81 16.57
CA VAL A 50 -8.70 -0.09 17.36
C VAL A 50 -8.22 -0.10 18.81
N SER A 51 -9.16 -0.03 19.75
CA SER A 51 -8.89 -0.12 21.17
C SER A 51 -10.06 -0.77 21.90
N PRO A 52 -9.88 -1.21 23.15
CA PRO A 52 -11.01 -1.71 23.98
C PRO A 52 -12.13 -0.68 24.18
N GLN A 53 -11.85 0.61 24.03
CA GLN A 53 -12.81 1.70 24.18
C GLN A 53 -13.62 1.97 22.92
N GLY A 54 -13.23 1.38 21.78
CA GLY A 54 -13.89 1.55 20.50
C GLY A 54 -12.94 1.67 19.32
N VAL A 55 -13.52 1.94 18.18
CA VAL A 55 -12.85 2.14 16.91
C VAL A 55 -12.80 3.64 16.62
N LYS A 56 -11.59 4.20 16.55
CA LYS A 56 -11.36 5.61 16.23
C LYS A 56 -11.04 5.72 14.74
N PHE A 57 -11.71 6.64 14.07
CA PHE A 57 -11.47 7.03 12.69
C PHE A 57 -10.91 8.44 12.63
N SER A 58 -9.89 8.63 11.84
CA SER A 58 -9.23 9.93 11.62
C SER A 58 -8.92 10.12 10.16
N LEU A 59 -9.37 11.23 9.56
CA LEU A 59 -9.14 11.54 8.15
C LEU A 59 -8.61 12.96 8.01
N TRP A 60 -7.50 13.14 7.30
CA TRP A 60 -7.02 14.46 6.95
C TRP A 60 -7.69 14.91 5.64
N SER A 61 -8.52 15.96 5.76
CA SER A 61 -9.21 16.58 4.62
C SER A 61 -9.49 18.06 4.94
N PRO A 62 -8.51 18.95 4.77
CA PRO A 62 -8.59 20.32 5.25
C PRO A 62 -9.66 21.16 4.55
N GLU A 63 -9.96 20.90 3.27
CA GLU A 63 -10.96 21.62 2.49
C GLU A 63 -12.37 21.02 2.56
N ALA A 64 -12.57 19.91 3.23
CA ALA A 64 -13.89 19.29 3.32
C ALA A 64 -14.89 20.21 4.07
N ASP A 65 -16.11 20.30 3.55
CA ASP A 65 -17.23 20.95 4.22
C ASP A 65 -17.80 20.06 5.34
N ALA A 66 -17.84 18.76 5.07
CA ALA A 66 -18.27 17.71 6.01
C ALA A 66 -17.60 16.37 5.64
N VAL A 67 -17.41 15.52 6.63
CA VAL A 67 -16.89 14.17 6.47
C VAL A 67 -17.73 13.22 7.30
N ARG A 68 -17.97 12.03 6.79
CA ARG A 68 -18.61 10.95 7.53
C ARG A 68 -17.92 9.62 7.29
N VAL A 69 -17.95 8.74 8.26
CA VAL A 69 -17.59 7.34 8.13
C VAL A 69 -18.86 6.50 8.04
N ARG A 70 -18.87 5.53 7.16
CA ARG A 70 -20.01 4.62 6.95
C ARG A 70 -19.52 3.21 7.22
N ILE A 71 -20.24 2.47 8.04
CA ILE A 71 -19.87 1.13 8.51
C ILE A 71 -20.80 0.11 7.87
N TYR A 72 -20.20 -0.97 7.37
CA TYR A 72 -20.87 -2.00 6.59
C TYR A 72 -20.67 -3.39 7.20
N PRO A 73 -21.66 -4.27 7.10
CA PRO A 73 -21.54 -5.64 7.63
C PRO A 73 -20.67 -6.54 6.73
N THR A 74 -20.50 -6.18 5.45
CA THR A 74 -19.76 -6.97 4.45
C THR A 74 -18.89 -6.05 3.61
N ASP A 75 -17.88 -6.61 2.97
CA ASP A 75 -16.91 -5.93 2.11
C ASP A 75 -17.55 -5.26 0.88
N ARG A 76 -18.70 -5.75 0.43
CA ARG A 76 -19.44 -5.22 -0.74
C ARG A 76 -20.93 -5.58 -0.66
N ASN A 77 -21.72 -5.02 -1.59
CA ASN A 77 -23.15 -5.40 -1.83
C ASN A 77 -24.05 -5.31 -0.60
N SER A 78 -23.73 -4.46 0.38
CA SER A 78 -24.56 -4.22 1.56
C SER A 78 -24.82 -2.73 1.78
N LYS A 79 -25.89 -2.43 2.49
CA LYS A 79 -26.15 -1.08 3.00
C LYS A 79 -25.34 -0.84 4.28
N PRO A 80 -24.98 0.42 4.58
CA PRO A 80 -24.35 0.73 5.85
C PRO A 80 -25.29 0.37 7.02
N VAL A 81 -24.71 -0.19 8.07
CA VAL A 81 -25.40 -0.42 9.35
C VAL A 81 -25.34 0.80 10.23
N GLU A 82 -24.33 1.65 10.02
CA GLU A 82 -24.15 2.90 10.73
C GLU A 82 -23.50 3.94 9.82
N THR A 83 -23.85 5.21 10.05
CA THR A 83 -23.20 6.37 9.43
C THR A 83 -22.95 7.38 10.53
N ILE A 84 -21.70 7.79 10.71
CA ILE A 84 -21.27 8.69 11.77
C ILE A 84 -20.66 9.93 11.12
N ASP A 85 -21.27 11.10 11.40
CA ASP A 85 -20.68 12.37 10.99
C ASP A 85 -19.43 12.64 11.82
N MET A 86 -18.34 12.99 11.15
CA MET A 86 -17.05 13.24 11.79
C MET A 86 -16.94 14.71 12.23
N THR A 87 -16.22 14.94 13.30
CA THR A 87 -15.96 16.28 13.82
C THR A 87 -14.61 16.78 13.33
N LYS A 88 -14.58 17.97 12.77
CA LYS A 88 -13.33 18.65 12.36
C LYS A 88 -12.54 19.04 13.61
N SER A 89 -11.27 18.70 13.61
CA SER A 89 -10.28 19.04 14.63
C SER A 89 -9.16 19.89 14.03
N ASP A 90 -8.08 20.09 14.78
CA ASP A 90 -6.94 20.90 14.35
C ASP A 90 -6.26 20.32 13.10
N ASN A 91 -5.59 21.20 12.36
CA ASN A 91 -4.77 20.88 11.20
C ASN A 91 -5.52 20.14 10.07
N GLY A 92 -6.85 20.35 9.95
CA GLY A 92 -7.64 19.76 8.88
C GLY A 92 -7.98 18.28 9.06
N VAL A 93 -7.78 17.74 10.26
CA VAL A 93 -8.15 16.35 10.59
C VAL A 93 -9.61 16.28 11.04
N TRP A 94 -10.30 15.25 10.59
CA TRP A 94 -11.65 14.89 11.02
C TRP A 94 -11.61 13.63 11.85
N ARG A 95 -12.43 13.54 12.89
CA ARG A 95 -12.41 12.43 13.84
C ARG A 95 -13.81 11.93 14.16
N ALA A 96 -13.92 10.60 14.31
CA ALA A 96 -15.11 9.93 14.85
C ALA A 96 -14.70 8.74 15.71
N VAL A 97 -15.61 8.30 16.57
CA VAL A 97 -15.45 7.08 17.36
C VAL A 97 -16.71 6.24 17.20
N ALA A 98 -16.53 4.95 16.92
CA ALA A 98 -17.58 3.96 16.84
C ALA A 98 -17.42 2.90 17.94
N SER A 99 -18.45 2.07 18.15
CA SER A 99 -18.39 0.94 19.08
C SER A 99 -17.32 -0.07 18.66
N ALA A 100 -16.68 -0.71 19.63
CA ALA A 100 -15.81 -1.86 19.42
C ALA A 100 -16.55 -3.06 18.77
N ASP A 101 -17.88 -3.12 18.85
CA ASP A 101 -18.70 -4.14 18.19
C ASP A 101 -18.63 -4.12 16.67
N HIS A 102 -18.00 -3.11 16.11
CA HIS A 102 -17.74 -3.02 14.66
C HIS A 102 -16.46 -3.74 14.21
N LEU A 103 -15.69 -4.31 15.12
CA LEU A 103 -14.53 -5.14 14.76
C LEU A 103 -14.96 -6.28 13.82
N GLY A 104 -14.20 -6.50 12.75
CA GLY A 104 -14.53 -7.48 11.71
C GLY A 104 -15.53 -6.98 10.64
N ARG A 105 -16.00 -5.74 10.74
CA ARG A 105 -16.82 -5.08 9.72
C ARG A 105 -15.95 -4.27 8.76
N PHE A 106 -16.61 -3.56 7.85
CA PHE A 106 -15.95 -2.74 6.84
C PHE A 106 -16.40 -1.28 6.97
N TYR A 107 -15.58 -0.37 6.45
CA TYR A 107 -15.91 1.05 6.44
C TYR A 107 -15.49 1.74 5.14
N THR A 108 -16.11 2.90 4.91
CA THR A 108 -15.65 3.89 3.94
C THR A 108 -15.71 5.27 4.58
N PHE A 109 -14.89 6.19 4.05
CA PHE A 109 -15.09 7.61 4.25
C PHE A 109 -15.89 8.19 3.10
N GLN A 110 -16.65 9.22 3.41
CA GLN A 110 -17.30 10.04 2.39
C GLN A 110 -17.15 11.51 2.75
N ILE A 111 -16.71 12.30 1.78
CA ILE A 111 -16.35 13.71 1.95
C ILE A 111 -17.36 14.57 1.18
N ALA A 112 -17.84 15.66 1.80
CA ALA A 112 -18.57 16.71 1.11
C ALA A 112 -17.61 17.84 0.73
N TYR A 113 -17.73 18.30 -0.50
CA TYR A 113 -16.96 19.41 -1.04
C TYR A 113 -17.86 20.31 -1.90
N ASN A 114 -17.86 21.63 -1.65
CA ASN A 114 -18.76 22.58 -2.28
C ASN A 114 -20.25 22.16 -2.17
N GLY A 115 -20.64 21.69 -1.00
CA GLY A 115 -22.01 21.26 -0.70
C GLY A 115 -22.46 19.96 -1.36
N LYS A 116 -21.55 19.20 -1.96
CA LYS A 116 -21.85 17.90 -2.60
C LYS A 116 -21.04 16.78 -1.95
N TRP A 117 -21.72 15.68 -1.64
CA TRP A 117 -21.06 14.45 -1.26
C TRP A 117 -20.38 13.80 -2.47
N LEU A 118 -19.09 13.51 -2.34
CA LEU A 118 -18.30 12.75 -3.31
C LEU A 118 -18.55 11.26 -3.15
N ASP A 119 -17.92 10.46 -4.02
CA ASP A 119 -17.96 9.00 -3.89
C ASP A 119 -17.26 8.53 -2.62
N GLU A 120 -17.63 7.35 -2.18
CA GLU A 120 -17.03 6.73 -1.00
C GLU A 120 -15.63 6.19 -1.32
N THR A 121 -14.75 6.19 -0.33
CA THR A 121 -13.38 5.68 -0.44
C THR A 121 -13.01 4.91 0.83
N PRO A 122 -12.21 3.84 0.73
CA PRO A 122 -11.66 3.16 1.90
C PRO A 122 -10.67 4.03 2.69
N GLY A 123 -10.13 5.08 2.03
CA GLY A 123 -9.07 5.93 2.58
C GLY A 123 -7.69 5.56 2.06
N VAL A 124 -6.76 6.52 2.06
CA VAL A 124 -5.40 6.35 1.49
C VAL A 124 -4.45 5.57 2.41
N TRP A 125 -4.80 5.43 3.69
CA TRP A 125 -4.01 4.73 4.71
C TRP A 125 -4.68 3.42 5.16
N ALA A 126 -5.66 2.92 4.39
CA ALA A 126 -6.34 1.67 4.71
C ALA A 126 -5.32 0.52 4.81
N LYS A 127 -5.31 -0.17 5.95
CA LYS A 127 -4.36 -1.26 6.26
C LYS A 127 -4.81 -2.61 5.73
N ALA A 128 -6.11 -2.77 5.56
CA ALA A 128 -6.74 -3.96 5.00
C ALA A 128 -8.00 -3.54 4.27
N VAL A 129 -8.25 -4.16 3.14
CA VAL A 129 -9.42 -3.86 2.29
C VAL A 129 -10.16 -5.15 1.94
N GLY A 130 -11.42 -5.00 1.57
CA GLY A 130 -12.22 -6.08 1.03
C GLY A 130 -12.03 -6.22 -0.47
N THR A 131 -12.81 -7.07 -1.08
CA THR A 131 -12.77 -7.41 -2.51
C THR A 131 -12.71 -6.16 -3.38
N ASN A 132 -11.75 -6.12 -4.31
CA ASN A 132 -11.49 -5.03 -5.25
C ASN A 132 -11.26 -3.66 -4.56
N GLY A 133 -10.78 -3.63 -3.33
CA GLY A 133 -10.48 -2.39 -2.62
C GLY A 133 -11.68 -1.49 -2.31
N GLU A 134 -12.94 -1.96 -2.46
CA GLU A 134 -14.12 -1.11 -2.32
C GLU A 134 -14.31 -0.54 -0.91
N ARG A 135 -13.94 -1.31 0.11
CA ARG A 135 -14.12 -0.94 1.53
C ARG A 135 -12.92 -1.37 2.36
N ALA A 136 -12.53 -0.53 3.30
CA ALA A 136 -11.52 -0.91 4.28
C ALA A 136 -12.11 -1.79 5.39
N ALA A 137 -11.31 -2.69 5.93
CA ALA A 137 -11.70 -3.57 7.02
C ALA A 137 -11.37 -2.94 8.38
N ILE A 138 -12.26 -3.13 9.35
CA ILE A 138 -12.05 -2.77 10.76
C ILE A 138 -11.38 -3.95 11.44
N ILE A 139 -10.07 -3.98 11.47
CA ILE A 139 -9.29 -5.06 12.08
C ILE A 139 -8.27 -4.50 13.08
N ASN A 140 -7.92 -5.29 14.08
CA ASN A 140 -6.73 -5.07 14.87
C ASN A 140 -5.59 -5.86 14.22
N LEU A 141 -4.52 -5.18 13.79
CA LEU A 141 -3.40 -5.83 13.11
C LEU A 141 -2.63 -6.78 14.06
N ASP A 142 -2.58 -6.48 15.36
CA ASP A 142 -1.91 -7.34 16.34
C ASP A 142 -2.53 -8.75 16.39
N ASP A 143 -3.83 -8.87 16.07
CA ASP A 143 -4.53 -10.16 16.00
C ASP A 143 -4.14 -10.99 14.77
N THR A 144 -3.38 -10.41 13.84
CA THR A 144 -2.93 -11.07 12.61
C THR A 144 -1.53 -11.67 12.72
N ASP A 145 -0.81 -11.36 13.80
CA ASP A 145 0.55 -11.82 14.00
C ASP A 145 0.60 -13.35 14.22
N PRO A 146 1.47 -14.04 13.50
CA PRO A 146 1.64 -15.48 13.70
C PRO A 146 2.28 -15.79 15.07
N ALA A 147 2.07 -16.98 15.56
CA ALA A 147 2.70 -17.44 16.81
C ALA A 147 4.22 -17.28 16.76
N GLY A 148 4.79 -16.58 17.75
CA GLY A 148 6.23 -16.34 17.85
C GLY A 148 6.73 -15.09 17.14
N TRP A 149 5.85 -14.29 16.53
CA TRP A 149 6.21 -13.06 15.81
C TRP A 149 7.03 -12.09 16.65
N ASP A 150 6.64 -11.83 17.88
CA ASP A 150 7.34 -10.93 18.80
C ASP A 150 8.78 -11.38 19.13
N ALA A 151 9.05 -12.66 19.03
CA ALA A 151 10.37 -13.24 19.30
C ALA A 151 11.22 -13.40 18.03
N ASP A 152 10.63 -13.20 16.85
CA ASP A 152 11.32 -13.33 15.57
C ASP A 152 12.34 -12.19 15.40
N LYS A 153 13.52 -12.57 14.94
CA LYS A 153 14.60 -11.63 14.65
C LYS A 153 15.19 -11.95 13.31
N GLY A 154 15.25 -10.94 12.46
CA GLY A 154 15.94 -11.01 11.20
C GLY A 154 17.42 -11.35 11.39
N PRO A 155 18.07 -12.00 10.41
CA PRO A 155 19.51 -12.25 10.45
C PRO A 155 20.29 -10.93 10.48
N GLU A 156 21.34 -10.88 11.31
CA GLU A 156 22.26 -9.75 11.33
C GLU A 156 23.26 -9.87 10.17
N VAL A 157 23.51 -8.76 9.48
CA VAL A 157 24.49 -8.65 8.41
C VAL A 157 25.57 -7.68 8.88
N GLU A 158 26.82 -8.12 8.95
CA GLU A 158 27.91 -7.29 9.48
C GLU A 158 28.23 -6.09 8.59
N SER A 159 28.07 -6.24 7.28
CA SER A 159 28.33 -5.20 6.29
C SER A 159 27.31 -5.21 5.17
N ILE A 160 26.98 -4.03 4.66
CA ILE A 160 26.14 -3.90 3.45
C ILE A 160 26.73 -4.65 2.24
N ASN A 161 28.05 -4.86 2.23
CA ASN A 161 28.73 -5.60 1.16
C ASN A 161 28.44 -7.12 1.23
N ASP A 162 27.94 -7.62 2.34
CA ASP A 162 27.59 -9.04 2.52
C ASP A 162 26.12 -9.31 2.14
N VAL A 163 25.39 -8.26 1.73
CA VAL A 163 23.99 -8.40 1.29
C VAL A 163 23.93 -9.04 -0.10
N ILE A 164 23.22 -10.16 -0.19
CA ILE A 164 22.84 -10.78 -1.45
C ILE A 164 21.33 -10.64 -1.57
N LEU A 165 20.91 -9.74 -2.49
CA LEU A 165 19.52 -9.42 -2.73
C LEU A 165 18.97 -10.26 -3.89
N TYR A 166 17.84 -10.89 -3.67
CA TYR A 166 17.09 -11.63 -4.68
C TYR A 166 15.71 -11.02 -4.87
N GLU A 167 15.45 -10.46 -6.04
CA GLU A 167 14.13 -9.93 -6.38
C GLU A 167 13.27 -11.03 -7.02
N MET A 168 12.02 -11.12 -6.58
CA MET A 168 11.09 -12.12 -7.10
C MET A 168 9.63 -11.68 -7.05
N HIS A 169 8.85 -12.21 -7.98
CA HIS A 169 7.39 -12.18 -7.91
C HIS A 169 6.88 -13.40 -7.12
N HIS A 170 6.21 -13.21 -6.00
CA HIS A 170 5.84 -14.28 -5.07
C HIS A 170 4.97 -15.37 -5.72
N ARG A 171 4.08 -14.98 -6.68
CA ARG A 171 3.27 -15.95 -7.44
C ARG A 171 4.15 -16.82 -8.35
N ASP A 172 4.98 -16.19 -9.17
CA ASP A 172 5.79 -16.88 -10.18
C ASP A 172 6.84 -17.79 -9.55
N PHE A 173 7.35 -17.39 -8.40
CA PHE A 173 8.33 -18.16 -7.63
C PHE A 173 7.89 -19.62 -7.34
N SER A 174 6.59 -19.86 -7.25
CA SER A 174 6.04 -21.17 -6.86
C SER A 174 5.21 -21.87 -7.96
N MET A 175 4.86 -21.17 -9.04
CA MET A 175 3.85 -21.64 -10.01
C MET A 175 4.27 -22.81 -10.87
N HIS A 176 5.58 -23.07 -11.05
CA HIS A 176 6.00 -24.14 -11.94
C HIS A 176 5.50 -25.50 -11.43
N PRO A 177 4.95 -26.38 -12.28
CA PRO A 177 4.40 -27.66 -11.87
C PRO A 177 5.38 -28.55 -11.09
N SER A 178 6.68 -28.49 -11.43
CA SER A 178 7.72 -29.28 -10.78
C SER A 178 8.33 -28.63 -9.52
N SER A 179 7.77 -27.52 -9.02
CA SER A 179 8.33 -26.84 -7.83
C SER A 179 8.21 -27.65 -6.53
N GLY A 180 7.39 -28.69 -6.50
CA GLY A 180 7.10 -29.44 -5.27
C GLY A 180 6.29 -28.66 -4.22
N ILE A 181 6.04 -27.36 -4.45
CA ILE A 181 5.27 -26.49 -3.56
C ILE A 181 3.78 -26.82 -3.66
N VAL A 182 3.10 -26.86 -2.52
CA VAL A 182 1.66 -27.15 -2.42
C VAL A 182 0.83 -25.89 -2.69
N HIS A 183 1.15 -24.79 -2.03
CA HIS A 183 0.39 -23.53 -2.12
C HIS A 183 0.86 -22.65 -3.29
N LYS A 184 0.87 -23.22 -4.51
CA LYS A 184 1.36 -22.54 -5.71
C LYS A 184 0.68 -21.17 -5.92
N GLY A 185 1.50 -20.14 -6.13
CA GLY A 185 1.05 -18.77 -6.39
C GLY A 185 0.43 -18.05 -5.19
N LYS A 186 0.58 -18.59 -3.99
CA LYS A 186 0.05 -18.02 -2.73
C LYS A 186 1.18 -17.57 -1.82
N PHE A 187 0.90 -16.65 -0.90
CA PHE A 187 1.88 -16.21 0.11
C PHE A 187 2.42 -17.37 0.93
N LEU A 188 1.59 -18.36 1.28
CA LEU A 188 2.00 -19.54 2.00
C LEU A 188 3.08 -20.37 1.29
N ALA A 189 3.23 -20.25 -0.03
CA ALA A 189 4.31 -20.88 -0.77
C ALA A 189 5.71 -20.49 -0.28
N LEU A 190 5.84 -19.29 0.30
CA LEU A 190 7.10 -18.78 0.82
C LEU A 190 7.45 -19.32 2.21
N THR A 191 6.54 -20.04 2.84
CA THR A 191 6.72 -20.64 4.16
C THR A 191 6.95 -22.15 4.10
N GLU A 192 6.85 -22.75 2.90
CA GLU A 192 7.08 -24.18 2.72
C GLU A 192 8.57 -24.49 2.63
N ASP A 193 9.06 -25.36 3.49
CA ASP A 193 10.42 -25.89 3.50
C ASP A 193 10.46 -27.35 2.99
N GLY A 194 11.65 -27.85 2.71
CA GLY A 194 11.85 -29.26 2.23
C GLY A 194 11.31 -29.53 0.83
N THR A 195 10.92 -28.48 0.08
CA THR A 195 10.37 -28.66 -1.27
C THR A 195 11.46 -28.93 -2.30
N THR A 196 11.17 -29.86 -3.24
CA THR A 196 12.15 -30.27 -4.27
C THR A 196 11.48 -30.48 -5.63
N THR A 197 12.30 -30.42 -6.68
CA THR A 197 11.92 -30.91 -8.01
C THR A 197 11.78 -32.44 -8.02
N PRO A 198 11.18 -33.07 -9.03
CA PRO A 198 11.20 -34.51 -9.21
C PRO A 198 12.61 -35.12 -9.34
N LEU A 199 13.62 -34.30 -9.64
CA LEU A 199 15.02 -34.70 -9.71
C LEU A 199 15.76 -34.57 -8.37
N GLY A 200 15.09 -33.99 -7.34
CA GLY A 200 15.65 -33.82 -6.01
C GLY A 200 16.34 -32.48 -5.78
N ASP A 201 16.34 -31.58 -6.76
CA ASP A 201 16.88 -30.22 -6.56
C ASP A 201 15.97 -29.41 -5.63
N LYS A 202 16.56 -28.62 -4.72
CA LYS A 202 15.81 -27.79 -3.81
C LYS A 202 15.03 -26.70 -4.56
N THR A 203 13.85 -26.40 -4.07
CA THR A 203 12.98 -25.33 -4.56
C THR A 203 12.53 -24.44 -3.41
N GLY A 204 11.78 -23.38 -3.71
CA GLY A 204 11.21 -22.51 -2.69
C GLY A 204 12.29 -21.85 -1.82
N ILE A 205 11.97 -21.69 -0.53
CA ILE A 205 12.85 -21.01 0.42
C ILE A 205 14.19 -21.75 0.60
N ASP A 206 14.23 -23.07 0.48
CA ASP A 206 15.47 -23.84 0.63
C ASP A 206 16.42 -23.63 -0.54
N HIS A 207 15.91 -23.35 -1.73
CA HIS A 207 16.75 -22.94 -2.86
C HIS A 207 17.40 -21.57 -2.61
N LEU A 208 16.65 -20.59 -2.06
CA LEU A 208 17.19 -19.27 -1.72
C LEU A 208 18.29 -19.38 -0.66
N LYS A 209 18.09 -20.23 0.36
CA LYS A 209 19.11 -20.51 1.38
C LYS A 209 20.37 -21.14 0.77
N GLU A 210 20.20 -22.07 -0.15
CA GLU A 210 21.33 -22.72 -0.85
C GLU A 210 22.13 -21.74 -1.72
N LEU A 211 21.47 -20.77 -2.34
CA LEU A 211 22.11 -19.68 -3.08
C LEU A 211 22.83 -18.68 -2.19
N GLY A 212 22.61 -18.73 -0.87
CA GLY A 212 23.18 -17.76 0.07
C GLY A 212 22.47 -16.40 0.06
N VAL A 213 21.23 -16.32 -0.40
CA VAL A 213 20.43 -15.12 -0.38
C VAL A 213 20.21 -14.65 1.06
N THR A 214 20.51 -13.39 1.34
CA THR A 214 20.34 -12.78 2.67
C THR A 214 19.05 -11.97 2.75
N HIS A 215 18.61 -11.39 1.62
CA HIS A 215 17.42 -10.53 1.54
C HIS A 215 16.60 -10.89 0.31
N VAL A 216 15.31 -11.01 0.49
CA VAL A 216 14.35 -11.18 -0.60
C VAL A 216 13.61 -9.86 -0.80
N HIS A 217 13.66 -9.33 -2.03
CA HIS A 217 12.87 -8.20 -2.46
C HIS A 217 11.65 -8.71 -3.23
N ILE A 218 10.52 -8.73 -2.57
CA ILE A 218 9.27 -9.16 -3.21
C ILE A 218 8.76 -8.01 -4.07
N LEU A 219 8.43 -8.28 -5.35
CA LEU A 219 7.70 -7.35 -6.21
C LEU A 219 6.40 -6.93 -5.51
N PRO A 220 5.88 -5.72 -5.76
CA PRO A 220 4.74 -5.19 -5.01
C PRO A 220 3.58 -6.20 -4.96
N SER A 221 3.05 -6.43 -3.75
CA SER A 221 2.03 -7.44 -3.48
C SER A 221 0.96 -6.91 -2.53
N TYR A 222 0.46 -5.73 -2.86
CA TYR A 222 -0.71 -5.12 -2.26
C TYR A 222 -1.91 -5.29 -3.23
N ASP A 223 -3.02 -4.67 -2.92
CA ASP A 223 -4.22 -4.74 -3.73
C ASP A 223 -4.00 -4.15 -5.14
N TYR A 224 -4.37 -4.90 -6.18
CA TYR A 224 -4.10 -4.55 -7.57
C TYR A 224 -5.35 -3.99 -8.24
N ASN A 225 -5.28 -2.77 -8.74
CA ASN A 225 -6.41 -2.09 -9.37
C ASN A 225 -6.96 -2.81 -10.61
N SER A 226 -6.11 -3.49 -11.39
CA SER A 226 -6.52 -4.20 -12.63
C SER A 226 -6.88 -5.66 -12.42
N VAL A 227 -6.86 -6.18 -11.20
CA VAL A 227 -7.27 -7.55 -10.88
C VAL A 227 -8.69 -7.54 -10.33
N ASP A 228 -9.63 -8.14 -11.06
CA ASP A 228 -10.97 -8.37 -10.54
C ASP A 228 -11.00 -9.63 -9.67
N GLU A 229 -10.98 -9.44 -8.36
CA GLU A 229 -11.00 -10.52 -7.37
C GLU A 229 -12.31 -11.31 -7.36
N THR A 230 -13.37 -10.80 -7.99
CA THR A 230 -14.61 -11.54 -8.17
C THR A 230 -14.51 -12.61 -9.26
N ASN A 231 -13.44 -12.56 -10.07
CA ASN A 231 -13.24 -13.42 -11.22
C ASN A 231 -11.81 -14.00 -11.29
N LEU A 232 -11.25 -14.41 -10.17
CA LEU A 232 -9.88 -14.93 -10.06
C LEU A 232 -9.52 -16.06 -11.05
N PRO A 233 -10.46 -16.95 -11.48
CA PRO A 233 -10.15 -17.98 -12.48
C PRO A 233 -9.77 -17.44 -13.86
N SER A 234 -10.00 -16.18 -14.16
CA SER A 234 -9.71 -15.57 -15.46
C SER A 234 -8.23 -15.38 -15.78
N ASN A 235 -7.32 -15.86 -14.94
CA ASN A 235 -5.86 -15.76 -15.09
C ASN A 235 -5.38 -14.31 -15.29
N GLN A 236 -5.81 -13.42 -14.44
CA GLN A 236 -5.37 -12.03 -14.37
C GLN A 236 -3.94 -12.00 -13.78
N TYR A 237 -2.95 -11.66 -14.60
CA TYR A 237 -1.57 -11.51 -14.16
C TYR A 237 -1.27 -10.02 -13.91
N ASN A 238 -0.65 -9.72 -12.78
CA ASN A 238 -0.17 -8.41 -12.44
C ASN A 238 1.23 -8.49 -11.84
N TRP A 239 2.12 -7.61 -12.25
CA TRP A 239 3.49 -7.54 -11.71
C TRP A 239 3.57 -6.85 -10.35
N GLY A 240 2.49 -6.22 -9.92
CA GLY A 240 2.42 -5.50 -8.66
C GLY A 240 2.60 -3.99 -8.75
N TYR A 241 2.89 -3.43 -9.91
CA TYR A 241 3.09 -1.97 -10.10
C TYR A 241 1.82 -1.23 -10.49
N ASP A 242 0.70 -1.71 -9.98
CA ASP A 242 -0.65 -1.23 -10.29
C ASP A 242 -1.48 -1.21 -9.00
N PRO A 243 -1.11 -0.36 -8.02
CA PRO A 243 -1.82 -0.27 -6.74
C PRO A 243 -3.22 0.31 -6.94
N PHE A 244 -4.14 -0.18 -6.14
CA PHE A 244 -5.49 0.36 -6.03
C PHE A 244 -5.51 1.74 -5.36
#